data_c6dfbd7f175342e725e8c48ae277a963
#
_entry.id   c6dfbd7f175342e725e8c48ae277a963
#
_cell.length_a   1.000
_cell.length_b   1.000
_cell.length_c   1.000
_cell.angle_alpha   90.00
_cell.angle_beta   90.00
_cell.angle_gamma   90.00
#
_symmetry.space_group_name_H-M   'P 1'
#
loop_
_entity.id
_entity.type
_entity.pdbx_description
1 polymer ?
#
loop_
_entity_poly.entity_id
_entity_poly.type
_entity_poly.pdbx_seq_one_letter_code
_entity_poly.pdbx_strand_id
1 'polypeptide(L)'
;MTLPSETGVLIVGAGPAGLAAAVTLAANSVPFVLIDRLEAQQNTSRAAAVHAKTLESLEKLGVADSMVTAGRKIPVTTLRDRDKTLLRIDFGGIDSRYRFILALPQSETEAILTARLEALGGRIERGHEAVSVTPEDDRVSVAVRGDSGAQSTVRARYVIGADGYHSLVRDSAGIGFSPGTYAQSFVLADIHMDWPLSPDEMQVFLAREGIALVVPFSAERFRVVATEANAPESPGVADVQAILDRRGPLSAAARVHDIVWSSRFRIHHGVAARFRAGRVFLAGDAAHVHSPAGGQGMNIGIQDAVALADRLAEVLAGRQPDAWLDGYEKVRRPVAEHVVSLTDRMTRMGTMTSPAAQALRNLMLRAVDYVPAAKARIAAQMAELGPVAG
;
A
#
# COMPACT_ATOMS: atom_id res chain seq x y z
N MET A 1 -0.50 -12.42 28.03
CA MET A 1 0.92 -12.32 28.52
C MET A 1 1.22 -10.86 28.82
N THR A 2 2.09 -10.57 29.76
CA THR A 2 2.51 -9.20 30.05
C THR A 2 3.59 -8.77 29.05
N LEU A 3 3.47 -7.55 28.53
CA LEU A 3 4.50 -6.95 27.67
C LEU A 3 5.81 -6.78 28.45
N PRO A 4 6.98 -6.88 27.81
CA PRO A 4 8.24 -6.52 28.45
C PRO A 4 8.26 -5.03 28.79
N SER A 5 8.87 -4.68 29.91
CA SER A 5 8.99 -3.26 30.33
C SER A 5 9.98 -2.47 29.48
N GLU A 6 10.93 -3.17 28.82
CA GLU A 6 11.97 -2.54 27.97
C GLU A 6 12.20 -3.34 26.69
N THR A 7 12.53 -2.60 25.60
CA THR A 7 12.89 -3.20 24.31
C THR A 7 13.83 -2.30 23.50
N GLY A 8 14.49 -2.86 22.49
CA GLY A 8 15.27 -2.09 21.52
C GLY A 8 14.38 -1.24 20.61
N VAL A 9 13.34 -1.85 20.06
CA VAL A 9 12.38 -1.18 19.18
C VAL A 9 10.95 -1.55 19.57
N LEU A 10 10.06 -0.56 19.68
CA LEU A 10 8.62 -0.80 19.76
C LEU A 10 7.99 -0.41 18.40
N ILE A 11 7.26 -1.33 17.81
CA ILE A 11 6.50 -1.11 16.58
C ILE A 11 5.03 -1.01 16.95
N VAL A 12 4.38 0.08 16.58
CA VAL A 12 2.95 0.31 16.80
C VAL A 12 2.19 0.13 15.49
N GLY A 13 1.36 -0.90 15.43
CA GLY A 13 0.57 -1.31 14.25
C GLY A 13 1.19 -2.50 13.51
N ALA A 14 0.39 -3.58 13.34
CA ALA A 14 0.76 -4.81 12.64
C ALA A 14 0.10 -4.92 11.25
N GLY A 15 -0.05 -3.78 10.56
CA GLY A 15 -0.32 -3.76 9.12
C GLY A 15 0.92 -4.11 8.30
N PRO A 16 0.85 -4.05 6.95
CA PRO A 16 1.95 -4.48 6.07
C PRO A 16 3.30 -3.81 6.38
N ALA A 17 3.30 -2.50 6.70
CA ALA A 17 4.53 -1.78 7.06
C ALA A 17 5.11 -2.25 8.40
N GLY A 18 4.26 -2.36 9.44
CA GLY A 18 4.73 -2.82 10.76
C GLY A 18 5.23 -4.26 10.73
N LEU A 19 4.54 -5.15 10.00
CA LEU A 19 4.97 -6.54 9.79
C LEU A 19 6.30 -6.61 9.04
N ALA A 20 6.48 -5.82 7.97
CA ALA A 20 7.73 -5.77 7.23
C ALA A 20 8.90 -5.27 8.10
N ALA A 21 8.66 -4.26 8.94
CA ALA A 21 9.65 -3.80 9.93
C ALA A 21 10.01 -4.91 10.93
N ALA A 22 9.00 -5.60 11.48
CA ALA A 22 9.19 -6.67 12.47
C ALA A 22 9.96 -7.85 11.87
N VAL A 23 9.59 -8.30 10.65
CA VAL A 23 10.33 -9.38 9.95
C VAL A 23 11.78 -8.96 9.71
N THR A 24 12.01 -7.71 9.30
CA THR A 24 13.38 -7.20 9.06
C THR A 24 14.20 -7.16 10.36
N LEU A 25 13.63 -6.68 11.45
CA LEU A 25 14.32 -6.66 12.75
C LEU A 25 14.58 -8.08 13.27
N ALA A 26 13.61 -8.99 13.16
CA ALA A 26 13.77 -10.40 13.52
C ALA A 26 14.89 -11.07 12.72
N ALA A 27 14.93 -10.86 11.41
CA ALA A 27 15.98 -11.40 10.54
C ALA A 27 17.39 -10.87 10.89
N ASN A 28 17.47 -9.66 11.47
CA ASN A 28 18.71 -9.07 11.97
C ASN A 28 18.97 -9.32 13.47
N SER A 29 18.18 -10.20 14.12
CA SER A 29 18.29 -10.53 15.55
C SER A 29 18.21 -9.31 16.49
N VAL A 30 17.47 -8.28 16.09
CA VAL A 30 17.23 -7.09 16.91
C VAL A 30 16.04 -7.33 17.83
N PRO A 31 16.16 -7.11 19.16
CA PRO A 31 15.04 -7.20 20.08
C PRO A 31 13.97 -6.13 19.77
N PHE A 32 12.72 -6.55 19.61
CA PHE A 32 11.59 -5.65 19.38
C PHE A 32 10.31 -6.16 20.04
N VAL A 33 9.33 -5.28 20.15
CA VAL A 33 7.94 -5.59 20.47
C VAL A 33 7.06 -5.03 19.34
N LEU A 34 6.15 -5.84 18.83
CA LEU A 34 5.16 -5.43 17.84
C LEU A 34 3.77 -5.51 18.49
N ILE A 35 3.10 -4.37 18.63
CA ILE A 35 1.74 -4.29 19.18
C ILE A 35 0.73 -3.92 18.09
N ASP A 36 -0.50 -4.45 18.22
CA ASP A 36 -1.64 -4.02 17.42
C ASP A 36 -2.90 -3.97 18.29
N ARG A 37 -3.70 -2.91 18.10
CA ARG A 37 -4.96 -2.71 18.85
C ARG A 37 -6.04 -3.73 18.48
N LEU A 38 -5.96 -4.36 17.32
CA LEU A 38 -6.92 -5.34 16.86
C LEU A 38 -6.60 -6.71 17.44
N GLU A 39 -7.62 -7.42 17.91
CA GLU A 39 -7.51 -8.79 18.42
C GLU A 39 -7.17 -9.82 17.33
N ALA A 40 -7.59 -9.53 16.09
CA ALA A 40 -7.35 -10.37 14.94
C ALA A 40 -7.09 -9.53 13.68
N GLN A 41 -6.49 -10.15 12.68
CA GLN A 41 -6.36 -9.56 11.35
C GLN A 41 -7.75 -9.27 10.77
N GLN A 42 -7.95 -8.08 10.26
CA GLN A 42 -9.20 -7.74 9.57
C GLN A 42 -9.16 -8.21 8.12
N ASN A 43 -10.28 -8.76 7.65
CA ASN A 43 -10.45 -9.16 6.24
C ASN A 43 -10.67 -7.96 5.29
N THR A 44 -10.48 -6.72 5.76
CA THR A 44 -10.65 -5.51 4.96
C THR A 44 -9.38 -5.21 4.16
N SER A 45 -9.23 -5.91 3.05
CA SER A 45 -8.08 -5.77 2.16
C SER A 45 -8.24 -4.57 1.23
N ARG A 46 -7.48 -3.50 1.42
CA ARG A 46 -7.53 -2.31 0.54
C ARG A 46 -6.57 -2.42 -0.64
N ALA A 47 -5.35 -2.89 -0.42
CA ALA A 47 -4.36 -3.09 -1.47
C ALA A 47 -4.54 -4.45 -2.17
N ALA A 48 -4.18 -4.49 -3.45
CA ALA A 48 -4.33 -5.67 -4.30
C ALA A 48 -3.12 -5.93 -5.20
N ALA A 49 -2.12 -5.05 -5.19
CA ALA A 49 -0.97 -5.14 -6.08
C ALA A 49 0.33 -5.06 -5.29
N VAL A 50 1.26 -5.96 -5.59
CA VAL A 50 2.64 -5.90 -5.10
C VAL A 50 3.54 -5.68 -6.32
N HIS A 51 4.32 -4.59 -6.28
CA HIS A 51 5.18 -4.17 -7.39
C HIS A 51 6.56 -4.82 -7.32
N ALA A 52 7.27 -4.83 -8.45
CA ALA A 52 8.58 -5.45 -8.58
C ALA A 52 9.57 -4.97 -7.51
N LYS A 53 9.65 -3.66 -7.28
CA LYS A 53 10.56 -3.08 -6.27
C LYS A 53 10.28 -3.57 -4.85
N THR A 54 9.01 -3.76 -4.51
CA THR A 54 8.61 -4.31 -3.22
C THR A 54 9.01 -5.78 -3.09
N LEU A 55 8.80 -6.59 -4.13
CA LEU A 55 9.24 -7.98 -4.15
C LEU A 55 10.77 -8.08 -4.00
N GLU A 56 11.56 -7.24 -4.70
CA GLU A 56 13.01 -7.15 -4.51
C GLU A 56 13.40 -6.80 -3.08
N SER A 57 12.68 -5.86 -2.46
CA SER A 57 12.93 -5.46 -1.06
C SER A 57 12.65 -6.60 -0.07
N LEU A 58 11.66 -7.44 -0.38
CA LEU A 58 11.23 -8.57 0.44
C LEU A 58 12.01 -9.87 0.14
N GLU A 59 12.77 -9.92 -0.96
CA GLU A 59 13.52 -11.12 -1.36
C GLU A 59 14.54 -11.52 -0.27
N LYS A 60 15.28 -10.54 0.26
CA LYS A 60 16.23 -10.76 1.35
C LYS A 60 15.61 -11.23 2.66
N LEU A 61 14.31 -11.03 2.83
CA LEU A 61 13.55 -11.48 3.99
C LEU A 61 12.99 -12.91 3.79
N GLY A 62 13.14 -13.48 2.59
CA GLY A 62 12.71 -14.84 2.26
C GLY A 62 11.19 -14.99 2.11
N VAL A 63 10.46 -13.91 1.77
CA VAL A 63 8.98 -13.94 1.60
C VAL A 63 8.52 -13.73 0.16
N ALA A 64 9.38 -13.22 -0.71
CA ALA A 64 9.00 -12.89 -2.09
C ALA A 64 8.49 -14.10 -2.88
N ASP A 65 9.16 -15.25 -2.79
CA ASP A 65 8.76 -16.46 -3.51
C ASP A 65 7.41 -17.01 -3.00
N SER A 66 7.14 -16.93 -1.69
CA SER A 66 5.83 -17.28 -1.10
C SER A 66 4.73 -16.37 -1.62
N MET A 67 4.98 -15.05 -1.71
CA MET A 67 4.03 -14.10 -2.29
C MET A 67 3.77 -14.40 -3.77
N VAL A 68 4.81 -14.65 -4.55
CA VAL A 68 4.70 -14.97 -5.99
C VAL A 68 3.92 -16.27 -6.21
N THR A 69 4.04 -17.23 -5.31
CA THR A 69 3.29 -18.49 -5.36
C THR A 69 1.81 -18.31 -5.01
N ALA A 70 1.51 -17.45 -4.04
CA ALA A 70 0.14 -17.18 -3.59
C ALA A 70 -0.63 -16.24 -4.53
N GLY A 71 0.07 -15.29 -5.16
CA GLY A 71 -0.56 -14.28 -6.01
C GLY A 71 -0.61 -14.64 -7.48
N ARG A 72 -1.36 -13.81 -8.24
CA ARG A 72 -1.43 -13.92 -9.71
C ARG A 72 -0.45 -12.94 -10.36
N LYS A 73 0.37 -13.43 -11.27
CA LYS A 73 1.27 -12.60 -12.08
C LYS A 73 0.48 -11.89 -13.17
N ILE A 74 0.53 -10.58 -13.20
CA ILE A 74 -0.12 -9.72 -14.20
C ILE A 74 0.99 -9.06 -15.05
N PRO A 75 1.31 -9.64 -16.22
CA PRO A 75 2.37 -9.13 -17.09
C PRO A 75 1.98 -7.84 -17.81
N VAL A 76 0.69 -7.52 -17.88
CA VAL A 76 0.17 -6.41 -18.70
C VAL A 76 -0.89 -5.63 -17.96
N THR A 77 -0.86 -4.30 -18.10
CA THR A 77 -1.95 -3.40 -17.75
C THR A 77 -2.45 -2.71 -18.99
N THR A 78 -3.77 -2.77 -19.24
CA THR A 78 -4.40 -2.15 -20.41
C THR A 78 -5.35 -1.03 -19.98
N LEU A 79 -5.09 0.18 -20.48
CA LEU A 79 -5.99 1.32 -20.33
C LEU A 79 -6.98 1.34 -21.50
N ARG A 80 -8.26 1.49 -21.20
CA ARG A 80 -9.36 1.40 -22.18
C ARG A 80 -10.34 2.56 -22.08
N ASP A 81 -11.00 2.84 -23.18
CA ASP A 81 -12.28 3.53 -23.26
C ASP A 81 -13.29 2.51 -23.79
N ARG A 82 -14.01 1.86 -22.89
CA ARG A 82 -14.89 0.73 -23.22
C ARG A 82 -14.11 -0.38 -23.96
N ASP A 83 -14.49 -0.72 -25.17
CA ASP A 83 -13.81 -1.73 -25.99
C ASP A 83 -12.51 -1.24 -26.63
N LYS A 84 -12.29 0.08 -26.68
CA LYS A 84 -11.14 0.66 -27.36
C LYS A 84 -9.91 0.67 -26.44
N THR A 85 -8.84 -0.01 -26.83
CA THR A 85 -7.54 0.12 -26.19
C THR A 85 -6.96 1.51 -26.42
N LEU A 86 -6.54 2.17 -25.36
CA LEU A 86 -5.86 3.47 -25.38
C LEU A 86 -4.36 3.32 -25.20
N LEU A 87 -3.94 2.45 -24.29
CA LEU A 87 -2.53 2.21 -23.98
C LEU A 87 -2.37 0.81 -23.37
N ARG A 88 -1.39 0.06 -23.86
CA ARG A 88 -1.03 -1.26 -23.34
C ARG A 88 0.39 -1.22 -22.79
N ILE A 89 0.52 -1.43 -21.49
CA ILE A 89 1.79 -1.40 -20.74
C ILE A 89 2.19 -2.84 -20.45
N ASP A 90 3.32 -3.24 -21.01
CA ASP A 90 3.91 -4.57 -20.82
C ASP A 90 5.10 -4.46 -19.86
N PHE A 91 5.09 -5.26 -18.80
CA PHE A 91 6.15 -5.29 -17.79
C PHE A 91 7.32 -6.23 -18.16
N GLY A 92 7.21 -7.00 -19.24
CA GLY A 92 8.24 -7.95 -19.66
C GLY A 92 9.60 -7.33 -19.92
N GLY A 93 9.65 -6.02 -20.21
CA GLY A 93 10.88 -5.27 -20.50
C GLY A 93 11.50 -4.51 -19.33
N ILE A 94 10.93 -4.56 -18.10
CA ILE A 94 11.52 -3.87 -16.95
C ILE A 94 12.76 -4.59 -16.45
N ASP A 95 13.71 -3.82 -15.91
CA ASP A 95 14.95 -4.35 -15.33
C ASP A 95 14.71 -4.89 -13.91
N SER A 96 14.08 -6.04 -13.83
CA SER A 96 13.78 -6.76 -12.61
C SER A 96 13.60 -8.25 -12.87
N ARG A 97 13.85 -9.08 -11.86
CA ARG A 97 13.44 -10.48 -11.84
C ARG A 97 11.91 -10.62 -11.89
N TYR A 98 11.18 -9.66 -11.34
CA TYR A 98 9.71 -9.65 -11.23
C TYR A 98 9.08 -8.80 -12.33
N ARG A 99 9.04 -9.33 -13.55
CA ARG A 99 8.55 -8.64 -14.76
C ARG A 99 7.02 -8.65 -14.87
N PHE A 100 6.34 -8.33 -13.77
CA PHE A 100 4.88 -8.31 -13.64
C PHE A 100 4.46 -7.46 -12.45
N ILE A 101 3.19 -7.10 -12.38
CA ILE A 101 2.53 -6.71 -11.13
C ILE A 101 1.98 -8.00 -10.51
N LEU A 102 2.23 -8.24 -9.24
CA LEU A 102 1.65 -9.36 -8.52
C LEU A 102 0.29 -8.93 -7.94
N ALA A 103 -0.79 -9.51 -8.43
CA ALA A 103 -2.09 -9.36 -7.82
C ALA A 103 -2.18 -10.29 -6.60
N LEU A 104 -2.13 -9.69 -5.42
CA LEU A 104 -2.18 -10.37 -4.13
C LEU A 104 -2.95 -9.49 -3.14
N PRO A 105 -4.05 -9.97 -2.54
CA PRO A 105 -4.77 -9.23 -1.51
C PRO A 105 -3.88 -8.87 -0.33
N GLN A 106 -4.10 -7.70 0.25
CA GLN A 106 -3.34 -7.23 1.42
C GLN A 106 -3.40 -8.24 2.58
N SER A 107 -4.56 -8.87 2.81
CA SER A 107 -4.73 -9.88 3.86
C SER A 107 -3.80 -11.08 3.67
N GLU A 108 -3.57 -11.51 2.43
CA GLU A 108 -2.63 -12.60 2.12
C GLU A 108 -1.18 -12.13 2.26
N THR A 109 -0.87 -10.89 1.87
CA THR A 109 0.44 -10.26 2.11
C THR A 109 0.76 -10.23 3.60
N GLU A 110 -0.18 -9.80 4.43
CA GLU A 110 -0.04 -9.76 5.89
C GLU A 110 0.11 -11.16 6.48
N ALA A 111 -0.66 -12.15 6.00
CA ALA A 111 -0.55 -13.54 6.46
C ALA A 111 0.84 -14.13 6.16
N ILE A 112 1.39 -13.90 4.97
CA ILE A 112 2.74 -14.36 4.59
C ILE A 112 3.81 -13.69 5.45
N LEU A 113 3.71 -12.39 5.70
CA LEU A 113 4.64 -11.67 6.56
C LEU A 113 4.53 -12.15 8.02
N THR A 114 3.31 -12.41 8.51
CA THR A 114 3.08 -12.95 9.87
C THR A 114 3.70 -14.34 10.02
N ALA A 115 3.46 -15.24 9.08
CA ALA A 115 4.04 -16.59 9.10
C ALA A 115 5.59 -16.54 9.09
N ARG A 116 6.16 -15.59 8.31
CA ARG A 116 7.62 -15.40 8.30
C ARG A 116 8.13 -14.86 9.62
N LEU A 117 7.43 -13.90 10.24
CA LEU A 117 7.75 -13.35 11.54
C LEU A 117 7.78 -14.46 12.61
N GLU A 118 6.75 -15.30 12.64
CA GLU A 118 6.64 -16.44 13.56
C GLU A 118 7.75 -17.47 13.33
N ALA A 119 8.09 -17.77 12.08
CA ALA A 119 9.21 -18.65 11.74
C ALA A 119 10.57 -18.10 12.20
N LEU A 120 10.70 -16.80 12.37
CA LEU A 120 11.89 -16.13 12.94
C LEU A 120 11.82 -15.99 14.48
N GLY A 121 10.78 -16.57 15.13
CA GLY A 121 10.58 -16.51 16.57
C GLY A 121 9.95 -15.21 17.07
N GLY A 122 9.53 -14.32 16.17
CA GLY A 122 8.79 -13.10 16.52
C GLY A 122 7.30 -13.38 16.72
N ARG A 123 6.60 -12.41 17.29
CA ARG A 123 5.14 -12.48 17.49
C ARG A 123 4.50 -11.11 17.46
N ILE A 124 3.17 -11.09 17.28
CA ILE A 124 2.36 -9.87 17.34
C ILE A 124 1.63 -9.89 18.69
N GLU A 125 1.79 -8.84 19.49
CA GLU A 125 1.01 -8.64 20.70
C GLU A 125 -0.30 -7.93 20.32
N ARG A 126 -1.31 -8.72 19.99
CA ARG A 126 -2.63 -8.23 19.59
C ARG A 126 -3.46 -7.79 20.79
N GLY A 127 -4.51 -6.96 20.55
CA GLY A 127 -5.32 -6.37 21.60
C GLY A 127 -4.56 -5.37 22.47
N HIS A 128 -3.44 -4.85 21.99
CA HIS A 128 -2.62 -3.89 22.71
C HIS A 128 -2.57 -2.56 21.95
N GLU A 129 -3.15 -1.53 22.55
CA GLU A 129 -3.27 -0.19 21.98
C GLU A 129 -2.29 0.78 22.64
N ALA A 130 -1.44 1.43 21.84
CA ALA A 130 -0.67 2.57 22.32
C ALA A 130 -1.63 3.73 22.63
N VAL A 131 -1.53 4.29 23.84
CA VAL A 131 -2.41 5.41 24.27
C VAL A 131 -1.66 6.72 24.50
N SER A 132 -0.33 6.66 24.66
CA SER A 132 0.55 7.82 24.63
C SER A 132 1.97 7.43 24.26
N VAL A 133 2.69 8.37 23.65
CA VAL A 133 4.12 8.25 23.33
C VAL A 133 4.83 9.47 23.88
N THR A 134 5.77 9.25 24.81
CA THR A 134 6.50 10.32 25.49
C THR A 134 8.00 10.14 25.23
N PRO A 135 8.62 11.00 24.40
CA PRO A 135 10.07 10.99 24.24
C PRO A 135 10.79 11.37 25.55
N GLU A 136 11.85 10.63 25.86
CA GLU A 136 12.80 10.88 26.94
C GLU A 136 14.19 11.11 26.33
N ASP A 137 15.20 11.45 27.14
CA ASP A 137 16.55 11.78 26.64
C ASP A 137 17.18 10.62 25.84
N ASP A 138 17.12 9.40 26.37
CA ASP A 138 17.76 8.22 25.77
C ASP A 138 16.77 7.14 25.28
N ARG A 139 15.46 7.32 25.54
CA ARG A 139 14.39 6.35 25.28
C ARG A 139 13.09 7.03 24.87
N VAL A 140 12.09 6.20 24.60
CA VAL A 140 10.70 6.63 24.39
C VAL A 140 9.84 5.76 25.29
N SER A 141 9.06 6.37 26.17
CA SER A 141 8.07 5.70 26.99
C SER A 141 6.72 5.65 26.26
N VAL A 142 6.16 4.47 26.08
CA VAL A 142 4.86 4.26 25.46
C VAL A 142 3.92 3.61 26.45
N ALA A 143 2.84 4.32 26.80
CA ALA A 143 1.75 3.71 27.56
C ALA A 143 0.91 2.84 26.63
N VAL A 144 0.69 1.59 27.03
CA VAL A 144 -0.05 0.59 26.26
C VAL A 144 -1.22 0.09 27.09
N ARG A 145 -2.40 0.08 26.53
CA ARG A 145 -3.62 -0.49 27.09
C ARG A 145 -3.87 -1.86 26.47
N GLY A 146 -3.96 -2.89 27.30
CA GLY A 146 -4.34 -4.25 26.88
C GLY A 146 -5.85 -4.46 26.88
N ASP A 147 -6.31 -5.62 26.37
CA ASP A 147 -7.74 -5.99 26.25
C ASP A 147 -8.52 -5.92 27.56
N SER A 148 -7.86 -6.22 28.69
CA SER A 148 -8.48 -6.12 30.02
C SER A 148 -8.68 -4.68 30.51
N GLY A 149 -8.27 -3.67 29.73
CA GLY A 149 -8.22 -2.27 30.14
C GLY A 149 -7.01 -1.92 31.03
N ALA A 150 -6.20 -2.91 31.40
CA ALA A 150 -4.98 -2.66 32.18
C ALA A 150 -3.96 -1.88 31.34
N GLN A 151 -3.34 -0.89 31.97
CA GLN A 151 -2.28 -0.11 31.33
C GLN A 151 -0.90 -0.60 31.81
N SER A 152 0.03 -0.64 30.87
CA SER A 152 1.45 -0.92 31.12
C SER A 152 2.29 0.11 30.38
N THR A 153 3.55 0.25 30.75
CA THR A 153 4.50 1.13 30.04
C THR A 153 5.62 0.29 29.46
N VAL A 154 5.86 0.46 28.17
CA VAL A 154 7.01 -0.11 27.45
C VAL A 154 7.99 1.02 27.16
N ARG A 155 9.22 0.87 27.60
CA ARG A 155 10.32 1.77 27.28
C ARG A 155 11.12 1.21 26.12
N ALA A 156 11.18 1.96 25.03
CA ALA A 156 11.92 1.54 23.83
C ALA A 156 13.07 2.50 23.52
N ARG A 157 14.17 1.98 23.00
CA ARG A 157 15.23 2.85 22.49
C ARG A 157 14.77 3.62 21.26
N TYR A 158 13.92 3.00 20.44
CA TYR A 158 13.27 3.62 19.26
C TYR A 158 11.81 3.15 19.15
N VAL A 159 10.96 4.00 18.57
CA VAL A 159 9.56 3.68 18.26
C VAL A 159 9.33 3.84 16.77
N ILE A 160 8.66 2.87 16.17
CA ILE A 160 8.16 2.93 14.79
C ILE A 160 6.64 3.07 14.83
N GLY A 161 6.11 4.21 14.37
CA GLY A 161 4.69 4.39 14.10
C GLY A 161 4.34 3.82 12.72
N ALA A 162 3.66 2.68 12.72
CA ALA A 162 3.04 2.03 11.55
C ALA A 162 1.53 1.87 11.78
N ASP A 163 0.95 2.76 12.57
CA ASP A 163 -0.41 2.76 13.11
C ASP A 163 -1.44 3.43 12.18
N GLY A 164 -1.07 3.64 10.93
CA GLY A 164 -1.97 4.02 9.85
C GLY A 164 -2.28 5.52 9.82
N TYR A 165 -3.30 5.88 9.04
CA TYR A 165 -3.69 7.27 8.77
C TYR A 165 -3.96 8.10 10.04
N HIS A 166 -4.62 7.52 11.03
CA HIS A 166 -4.91 8.15 12.32
C HIS A 166 -3.82 7.87 13.36
N SER A 167 -2.56 8.09 12.98
CA SER A 167 -1.40 7.72 13.78
C SER A 167 -1.31 8.51 15.09
N LEU A 168 -1.46 7.81 16.21
CA LEU A 168 -1.18 8.34 17.54
C LEU A 168 0.32 8.65 17.69
N VAL A 169 1.18 7.80 17.15
CA VAL A 169 2.64 7.98 17.23
C VAL A 169 3.08 9.27 16.56
N ARG A 170 2.55 9.57 15.37
CA ARG A 170 2.81 10.83 14.66
C ARG A 170 2.37 12.04 15.48
N ASP A 171 1.13 12.00 15.95
CA ASP A 171 0.52 13.12 16.66
C ASP A 171 1.20 13.36 18.02
N SER A 172 1.54 12.31 18.77
CA SER A 172 2.31 12.38 20.03
C SER A 172 3.74 12.88 19.85
N ALA A 173 4.37 12.59 18.71
CA ALA A 173 5.71 13.10 18.37
C ALA A 173 5.71 14.55 17.88
N GLY A 174 4.56 15.22 17.82
CA GLY A 174 4.41 16.59 17.32
C GLY A 174 4.75 16.74 15.84
N ILE A 175 4.63 15.67 15.05
CA ILE A 175 4.90 15.71 13.62
C ILE A 175 3.67 16.20 12.87
N GLY A 176 3.78 17.36 12.23
CA GLY A 176 2.68 17.95 11.46
C GLY A 176 2.24 17.07 10.29
N PHE A 177 0.92 16.97 10.10
CA PHE A 177 0.31 16.28 8.97
C PHE A 177 -0.95 17.03 8.52
N SER A 178 -0.97 17.48 7.28
CA SER A 178 -2.08 18.27 6.72
C SER A 178 -2.55 17.64 5.41
N PRO A 179 -3.32 16.55 5.49
CA PRO A 179 -3.78 15.84 4.31
C PRO A 179 -4.89 16.63 3.58
N GLY A 180 -4.82 16.63 2.25
CA GLY A 180 -5.96 16.97 1.41
C GLY A 180 -6.92 15.77 1.28
N THR A 181 -8.15 16.06 0.87
CA THR A 181 -9.18 15.04 0.60
C THR A 181 -9.71 15.22 -0.81
N TYR A 182 -9.82 14.13 -1.57
CA TYR A 182 -10.49 14.18 -2.86
C TYR A 182 -12.00 14.30 -2.69
N ALA A 183 -12.62 15.06 -3.59
CA ALA A 183 -14.08 15.19 -3.59
C ALA A 183 -14.80 13.88 -3.96
N GLN A 184 -14.13 13.03 -4.74
CA GLN A 184 -14.66 11.76 -5.22
C GLN A 184 -14.60 10.68 -4.13
N SER A 185 -15.68 9.89 -4.03
CA SER A 185 -15.67 8.62 -3.32
C SER A 185 -15.25 7.49 -4.25
N PHE A 186 -14.70 6.44 -3.69
CA PHE A 186 -14.34 5.22 -4.41
C PHE A 186 -15.10 4.03 -3.84
N VAL A 187 -15.54 3.16 -4.72
CA VAL A 187 -16.01 1.81 -4.42
C VAL A 187 -14.85 0.86 -4.61
N LEU A 188 -14.70 -0.06 -3.68
CA LEU A 188 -13.81 -1.20 -3.77
C LEU A 188 -14.64 -2.44 -3.48
N ALA A 189 -14.59 -3.43 -4.36
CA ALA A 189 -15.30 -4.68 -4.20
C ALA A 189 -14.46 -5.87 -4.68
N ASP A 190 -14.36 -6.90 -3.84
CA ASP A 190 -13.91 -8.24 -4.25
C ASP A 190 -15.13 -9.06 -4.60
N ILE A 191 -15.15 -9.60 -5.81
CA ILE A 191 -16.32 -10.21 -6.42
C ILE A 191 -15.96 -11.50 -7.16
N HIS A 192 -16.95 -12.36 -7.34
CA HIS A 192 -16.91 -13.37 -8.39
C HIS A 192 -17.73 -12.91 -9.58
N MET A 193 -17.17 -13.05 -10.79
CA MET A 193 -17.86 -12.66 -12.03
C MET A 193 -17.38 -13.44 -13.24
N ASP A 194 -18.25 -13.55 -14.24
CA ASP A 194 -17.83 -13.87 -15.61
C ASP A 194 -17.16 -12.63 -16.21
N TRP A 195 -15.93 -12.77 -16.64
CA TRP A 195 -15.14 -11.69 -17.19
C TRP A 195 -14.80 -11.92 -18.66
N PRO A 196 -15.23 -11.03 -19.59
CA PRO A 196 -15.09 -11.28 -21.02
C PRO A 196 -13.71 -10.96 -21.59
N LEU A 197 -12.83 -10.29 -20.83
CA LEU A 197 -11.48 -9.94 -21.26
C LEU A 197 -10.46 -10.91 -20.67
N SER A 198 -9.19 -10.76 -21.09
CA SER A 198 -8.11 -11.60 -20.56
C SER A 198 -8.00 -11.52 -19.04
N PRO A 199 -8.01 -12.66 -18.33
CA PRO A 199 -7.80 -12.72 -16.90
C PRO A 199 -6.30 -12.55 -16.52
N ASP A 200 -5.39 -12.45 -17.49
CA ASP A 200 -3.96 -12.21 -17.28
C ASP A 200 -3.58 -10.74 -17.40
N GLU A 201 -4.57 -9.87 -17.59
CA GLU A 201 -4.34 -8.43 -17.70
C GLU A 201 -5.15 -7.66 -16.65
N MET A 202 -4.53 -6.66 -16.06
CA MET A 202 -5.24 -5.63 -15.30
C MET A 202 -5.88 -4.65 -16.27
N GLN A 203 -7.15 -4.34 -16.08
CA GLN A 203 -7.90 -3.45 -16.96
C GLN A 203 -8.25 -2.15 -16.25
N VAL A 204 -7.93 -1.01 -16.87
CA VAL A 204 -8.27 0.32 -16.37
C VAL A 204 -9.18 0.99 -17.40
N PHE A 205 -10.44 1.18 -17.05
CA PHE A 205 -11.42 1.87 -17.90
C PHE A 205 -11.45 3.35 -17.53
N LEU A 206 -11.16 4.19 -18.52
CA LEU A 206 -11.23 5.64 -18.46
C LEU A 206 -12.50 6.12 -19.16
N ALA A 207 -13.65 5.78 -18.59
CA ALA A 207 -14.95 6.09 -19.13
C ALA A 207 -15.35 7.56 -18.87
N ARG A 208 -16.43 7.98 -19.54
CA ARG A 208 -16.97 9.34 -19.38
C ARG A 208 -17.41 9.63 -17.95
N GLU A 209 -17.94 8.62 -17.28
CA GLU A 209 -18.50 8.68 -15.93
C GLU A 209 -17.46 8.45 -14.82
N GLY A 210 -16.18 8.26 -15.17
CA GLY A 210 -15.09 8.06 -14.23
C GLY A 210 -14.25 6.82 -14.50
N ILE A 211 -13.49 6.40 -13.50
CA ILE A 211 -12.56 5.28 -13.59
C ILE A 211 -13.23 4.00 -13.11
N ALA A 212 -12.91 2.87 -13.75
CA ALA A 212 -13.06 1.55 -13.17
C ALA A 212 -11.77 0.74 -13.43
N LEU A 213 -11.20 0.18 -12.38
CA LEU A 213 -10.06 -0.73 -12.41
C LEU A 213 -10.55 -2.13 -12.09
N VAL A 214 -10.14 -3.12 -12.87
CA VAL A 214 -10.42 -4.55 -12.64
C VAL A 214 -9.10 -5.28 -12.52
N VAL A 215 -8.86 -5.88 -11.35
CA VAL A 215 -7.66 -6.66 -11.01
C VAL A 215 -8.06 -8.12 -10.83
N PRO A 216 -7.56 -9.05 -11.65
CA PRO A 216 -7.85 -10.46 -11.49
C PRO A 216 -7.00 -11.09 -10.39
N PHE A 217 -7.62 -11.80 -9.43
CA PHE A 217 -6.93 -12.66 -8.46
C PHE A 217 -6.93 -14.12 -8.91
N SER A 218 -7.98 -14.54 -9.61
CA SER A 218 -8.10 -15.87 -10.22
C SER A 218 -8.89 -15.76 -11.53
N ALA A 219 -9.30 -16.90 -12.10
CA ALA A 219 -10.18 -16.90 -13.27
C ALA A 219 -11.59 -16.37 -12.98
N GLU A 220 -12.03 -16.45 -11.71
CA GLU A 220 -13.39 -16.12 -11.29
C GLU A 220 -13.45 -14.97 -10.27
N ARG A 221 -12.36 -14.76 -9.49
CA ARG A 221 -12.30 -13.73 -8.45
C ARG A 221 -11.55 -12.51 -8.92
N PHE A 222 -12.18 -11.35 -8.78
CA PHE A 222 -11.65 -10.05 -9.21
C PHE A 222 -11.84 -8.98 -8.15
N ARG A 223 -10.99 -7.97 -8.19
CA ARG A 223 -11.21 -6.71 -7.48
C ARG A 223 -11.62 -5.64 -8.46
N VAL A 224 -12.72 -4.97 -8.15
CA VAL A 224 -13.17 -3.76 -8.83
C VAL A 224 -12.88 -2.56 -7.94
N VAL A 225 -12.19 -1.54 -8.47
CA VAL A 225 -12.01 -0.23 -7.83
C VAL A 225 -12.54 0.82 -8.76
N ALA A 226 -13.53 1.60 -8.34
CA ALA A 226 -14.18 2.58 -9.21
C ALA A 226 -14.50 3.88 -8.47
N THR A 227 -14.43 5.00 -9.19
CA THR A 227 -14.98 6.27 -8.69
C THR A 227 -16.49 6.22 -8.71
N GLU A 228 -17.17 6.46 -7.60
CA GLU A 228 -18.64 6.50 -7.53
C GLU A 228 -19.10 7.42 -6.39
N ALA A 229 -19.73 8.52 -6.78
CA ALA A 229 -20.10 9.57 -5.81
C ALA A 229 -21.22 9.15 -4.87
N ASN A 230 -22.17 8.37 -5.37
CA ASN A 230 -23.43 8.06 -4.69
C ASN A 230 -23.55 6.58 -4.29
N ALA A 231 -22.44 5.84 -4.20
CA ALA A 231 -22.49 4.46 -3.74
C ALA A 231 -22.89 4.36 -2.27
N PRO A 232 -23.62 3.31 -1.86
CA PRO A 232 -23.81 3.00 -0.45
C PRO A 232 -22.48 2.68 0.26
N GLU A 233 -22.47 2.66 1.60
CA GLU A 233 -21.23 2.34 2.36
C GLU A 233 -20.72 0.93 2.06
N SER A 234 -21.63 -0.01 1.85
CA SER A 234 -21.35 -1.40 1.45
C SER A 234 -22.06 -1.69 0.12
N PRO A 235 -21.42 -1.42 -1.04
CA PRO A 235 -22.00 -1.66 -2.35
C PRO A 235 -22.34 -3.14 -2.57
N GLY A 236 -23.55 -3.41 -3.07
CA GLY A 236 -24.01 -4.76 -3.40
C GLY A 236 -23.72 -5.15 -4.85
N VAL A 237 -24.18 -6.36 -5.23
CA VAL A 237 -24.03 -6.90 -6.60
C VAL A 237 -24.58 -5.93 -7.65
N ALA A 238 -25.77 -5.37 -7.42
CA ALA A 238 -26.42 -4.45 -8.37
C ALA A 238 -25.59 -3.15 -8.56
N ASP A 239 -24.97 -2.63 -7.50
CA ASP A 239 -24.17 -1.42 -7.57
C ASP A 239 -22.90 -1.64 -8.39
N VAL A 240 -22.19 -2.76 -8.14
CA VAL A 240 -20.96 -3.11 -8.87
C VAL A 240 -21.26 -3.47 -10.31
N GLN A 241 -22.34 -4.22 -10.57
CA GLN A 241 -22.82 -4.52 -11.92
C GLN A 241 -23.09 -3.24 -12.71
N ALA A 242 -23.82 -2.30 -12.12
CA ALA A 242 -24.14 -1.02 -12.77
C ALA A 242 -22.87 -0.19 -13.08
N ILE A 243 -21.83 -0.26 -12.26
CA ILE A 243 -20.52 0.35 -12.56
C ILE A 243 -19.89 -0.30 -13.79
N LEU A 244 -19.84 -1.64 -13.83
CA LEU A 244 -19.26 -2.37 -14.96
C LEU A 244 -20.07 -2.17 -16.26
N ASP A 245 -21.40 -2.13 -16.18
CA ASP A 245 -22.28 -1.87 -17.35
C ASP A 245 -22.01 -0.48 -17.94
N ARG A 246 -21.81 0.53 -17.09
CA ARG A 246 -21.51 1.90 -17.55
C ARG A 246 -20.09 2.07 -18.06
N ARG A 247 -19.09 1.36 -17.52
CA ARG A 247 -17.66 1.66 -17.74
C ARG A 247 -16.86 0.50 -18.36
N GLY A 248 -17.27 -0.73 -18.15
CA GLY A 248 -16.63 -1.93 -18.67
C GLY A 248 -16.83 -2.13 -20.18
N PRO A 249 -16.45 -3.28 -20.73
CA PRO A 249 -16.58 -3.57 -22.16
C PRO A 249 -18.04 -3.60 -22.60
N LEU A 250 -18.30 -3.17 -23.86
CA LEU A 250 -19.63 -3.17 -24.48
C LEU A 250 -19.89 -4.41 -25.30
N SER A 251 -18.84 -4.93 -25.96
CA SER A 251 -18.95 -6.05 -26.91
C SER A 251 -19.29 -7.37 -26.21
N ALA A 252 -18.94 -7.50 -24.93
CA ALA A 252 -19.32 -8.63 -24.09
C ALA A 252 -19.45 -8.14 -22.64
N ALA A 253 -20.62 -8.34 -22.05
CA ALA A 253 -20.90 -7.86 -20.70
C ALA A 253 -20.22 -8.72 -19.63
N ALA A 254 -19.64 -8.07 -18.63
CA ALA A 254 -19.27 -8.71 -17.39
C ALA A 254 -20.54 -9.08 -16.60
N ARG A 255 -20.53 -10.19 -15.87
CA ARG A 255 -21.65 -10.62 -15.03
C ARG A 255 -21.16 -10.89 -13.62
N VAL A 256 -21.55 -10.03 -12.67
CA VAL A 256 -21.26 -10.18 -11.25
C VAL A 256 -22.19 -11.24 -10.65
N HIS A 257 -21.62 -12.24 -9.97
CA HIS A 257 -22.35 -13.32 -9.30
C HIS A 257 -22.60 -12.99 -7.84
N ASP A 258 -21.52 -12.68 -7.10
CA ASP A 258 -21.60 -12.36 -5.68
C ASP A 258 -20.51 -11.37 -5.26
N ILE A 259 -20.65 -10.86 -4.04
CA ILE A 259 -19.68 -9.99 -3.38
C ILE A 259 -19.00 -10.76 -2.26
N VAL A 260 -17.69 -10.91 -2.33
CA VAL A 260 -16.87 -11.43 -1.23
C VAL A 260 -16.73 -10.38 -0.13
N TRP A 261 -16.46 -9.15 -0.56
CA TRP A 261 -16.32 -7.99 0.33
C TRP A 261 -16.44 -6.69 -0.48
N SER A 262 -17.00 -5.66 0.12
CA SER A 262 -17.09 -4.34 -0.50
C SER A 262 -17.02 -3.21 0.52
N SER A 263 -16.60 -2.03 0.08
CA SER A 263 -16.59 -0.81 0.87
C SER A 263 -16.59 0.42 -0.03
N ARG A 264 -17.18 1.50 0.48
CA ARG A 264 -16.97 2.84 -0.05
C ARG A 264 -16.00 3.59 0.87
N PHE A 265 -15.06 4.31 0.27
CA PHE A 265 -14.12 5.12 1.02
C PHE A 265 -13.80 6.44 0.34
N ARG A 266 -13.38 7.41 1.13
CA ARG A 266 -12.80 8.65 0.67
C ARG A 266 -11.29 8.55 0.70
N ILE A 267 -10.65 9.20 -0.26
CA ILE A 267 -9.21 9.18 -0.37
C ILE A 267 -8.65 10.47 0.22
N HIS A 268 -7.65 10.30 1.05
CA HIS A 268 -6.79 11.37 1.54
C HIS A 268 -5.44 11.33 0.82
N HIS A 269 -4.75 12.46 0.73
CA HIS A 269 -3.41 12.54 0.20
C HIS A 269 -2.59 13.52 1.02
N GLY A 270 -1.38 13.16 1.37
CA GLY A 270 -0.48 14.00 2.16
C GLY A 270 0.77 13.25 2.58
N VAL A 271 1.77 14.01 2.96
CA VAL A 271 3.05 13.53 3.50
C VAL A 271 3.28 14.22 4.84
N ALA A 272 3.70 13.48 5.86
CA ALA A 272 4.08 14.03 7.15
C ALA A 272 5.25 15.01 6.98
N ALA A 273 5.25 16.07 7.79
CA ALA A 273 6.27 17.10 7.74
C ALA A 273 7.69 16.55 7.98
N ARG A 274 7.78 15.47 8.75
CA ARG A 274 9.01 14.71 9.02
C ARG A 274 8.68 13.22 9.12
N PHE A 275 9.68 12.34 8.88
CA PHE A 275 9.58 10.90 9.10
C PHE A 275 10.33 10.47 10.36
N ARG A 276 11.06 11.42 10.97
CA ARG A 276 11.79 11.23 12.23
C ARG A 276 11.57 12.41 13.17
N ALA A 277 11.32 12.15 14.45
CA ALA A 277 11.41 13.11 15.55
C ALA A 277 12.19 12.45 16.71
N GLY A 278 13.47 12.79 16.80
CA GLY A 278 14.38 12.15 17.77
C GLY A 278 14.45 10.63 17.58
N ARG A 279 13.87 9.87 18.53
CA ARG A 279 13.86 8.40 18.53
C ARG A 279 12.54 7.80 18.00
N VAL A 280 11.62 8.64 17.53
CA VAL A 280 10.34 8.24 16.94
C VAL A 280 10.42 8.34 15.43
N PHE A 281 9.98 7.28 14.74
CA PHE A 281 9.96 7.16 13.28
C PHE A 281 8.56 6.81 12.79
N LEU A 282 8.24 7.23 11.56
CA LEU A 282 6.98 6.90 10.90
C LEU A 282 7.23 6.07 9.64
N ALA A 283 6.37 5.10 9.38
CA ALA A 283 6.38 4.31 8.14
C ALA A 283 4.96 4.02 7.65
N GLY A 284 4.79 3.88 6.33
CA GLY A 284 3.50 3.62 5.70
C GLY A 284 2.50 4.77 5.90
N ASP A 285 1.20 4.45 6.08
CA ASP A 285 0.12 5.44 6.15
C ASP A 285 0.26 6.42 7.33
N ALA A 286 1.06 6.11 8.34
CA ALA A 286 1.43 7.05 9.40
C ALA A 286 2.30 8.20 8.88
N ALA A 287 3.13 7.94 7.86
CA ALA A 287 4.03 8.90 7.25
C ALA A 287 3.44 9.56 6.00
N HIS A 288 2.70 8.84 5.18
CA HIS A 288 2.14 9.34 3.92
C HIS A 288 0.92 8.55 3.47
N VAL A 289 -0.02 9.24 2.87
CA VAL A 289 -1.22 8.66 2.23
C VAL A 289 -1.43 9.26 0.85
N HIS A 290 -1.99 8.51 -0.05
CA HIS A 290 -2.22 8.95 -1.43
C HIS A 290 -3.38 8.19 -2.09
N SER A 291 -3.74 8.60 -3.31
CA SER A 291 -4.75 7.91 -4.10
C SER A 291 -4.36 6.45 -4.37
N PRO A 292 -5.34 5.51 -4.42
CA PRO A 292 -5.10 4.13 -4.80
C PRO A 292 -4.71 3.96 -6.28
N ALA A 293 -4.70 5.05 -7.06
CA ALA A 293 -4.28 5.02 -8.45
C ALA A 293 -2.85 4.47 -8.57
N GLY A 294 -2.69 3.35 -9.28
CA GLY A 294 -1.41 2.65 -9.42
C GLY A 294 -1.08 1.64 -8.31
N GLY A 295 -1.89 1.51 -7.23
CA GLY A 295 -1.70 0.47 -6.21
C GLY A 295 -0.42 0.59 -5.37
N GLN A 296 0.10 1.81 -5.13
CA GLN A 296 1.45 2.01 -4.58
C GLN A 296 1.52 2.09 -3.06
N GLY A 297 0.42 2.37 -2.33
CA GLY A 297 0.46 2.68 -0.88
C GLY A 297 1.08 1.61 -0.01
N MET A 298 0.60 0.39 -0.11
CA MET A 298 1.17 -0.74 0.63
C MET A 298 2.64 -0.96 0.26
N ASN A 299 2.97 -0.81 -1.02
CA ASN A 299 4.30 -1.06 -1.55
C ASN A 299 5.35 -0.11 -0.97
N ILE A 300 5.12 1.20 -1.08
CA ILE A 300 6.08 2.17 -0.52
C ILE A 300 6.14 2.08 1.00
N GLY A 301 5.02 1.79 1.69
CA GLY A 301 5.01 1.57 3.13
C GLY A 301 5.85 0.37 3.58
N ILE A 302 5.80 -0.75 2.86
CA ILE A 302 6.67 -1.91 3.08
C ILE A 302 8.14 -1.54 2.85
N GLN A 303 8.45 -0.85 1.74
CA GLN A 303 9.82 -0.43 1.44
C GLN A 303 10.37 0.55 2.47
N ASP A 304 9.55 1.47 2.97
CA ASP A 304 9.92 2.38 4.06
C ASP A 304 10.30 1.59 5.31
N ALA A 305 9.44 0.66 5.71
CA ALA A 305 9.61 -0.15 6.90
C ALA A 305 10.88 -1.01 6.84
N VAL A 306 11.13 -1.64 5.69
CA VAL A 306 12.37 -2.43 5.47
C VAL A 306 13.60 -1.53 5.54
N ALA A 307 13.58 -0.37 4.85
CA ALA A 307 14.71 0.56 4.84
C ALA A 307 15.01 1.15 6.23
N LEU A 308 13.98 1.43 7.02
CA LEU A 308 14.11 1.91 8.39
C LEU A 308 14.66 0.83 9.32
N ALA A 309 14.07 -0.37 9.27
CA ALA A 309 14.46 -1.48 10.14
C ALA A 309 15.89 -1.94 9.89
N ASP A 310 16.37 -1.97 8.64
CA ASP A 310 17.78 -2.22 8.31
C ASP A 310 18.70 -1.19 8.97
N ARG A 311 18.36 0.10 8.88
CA ARG A 311 19.16 1.17 9.51
C ARG A 311 19.18 1.07 11.03
N LEU A 312 18.03 0.76 11.64
CA LEU A 312 17.94 0.54 13.08
C LEU A 312 18.78 -0.65 13.51
N ALA A 313 18.81 -1.73 12.73
CA ALA A 313 19.65 -2.89 13.01
C ALA A 313 21.15 -2.53 13.02
N GLU A 314 21.61 -1.73 12.06
CA GLU A 314 23.01 -1.26 12.01
C GLU A 314 23.39 -0.40 13.23
N VAL A 315 22.50 0.51 13.64
CA VAL A 315 22.73 1.40 14.78
C VAL A 315 22.65 0.64 16.12
N LEU A 316 21.68 -0.27 16.28
CA LEU A 316 21.51 -1.05 17.49
C LEU A 316 22.63 -2.07 17.69
N ALA A 317 23.23 -2.56 16.59
CA ALA A 317 24.43 -3.40 16.63
C ALA A 317 25.73 -2.60 16.83
N GLY A 318 25.67 -1.27 16.96
CA GLY A 318 26.86 -0.41 17.15
C GLY A 318 27.72 -0.26 15.89
N ARG A 319 27.27 -0.73 14.72
CA ARG A 319 27.99 -0.60 13.44
C ARG A 319 27.90 0.78 12.83
N GLN A 320 26.85 1.52 13.17
CA GLN A 320 26.61 2.88 12.67
C GLN A 320 26.20 3.82 13.82
N PRO A 321 26.54 5.12 13.76
CA PRO A 321 26.11 6.11 14.74
C PRO A 321 24.61 6.44 14.57
N ASP A 322 23.97 7.01 15.61
CA ASP A 322 22.55 7.43 15.58
C ASP A 322 22.23 8.36 14.40
N ALA A 323 23.16 9.26 14.04
CA ALA A 323 23.01 10.16 12.89
C ALA A 323 22.82 9.44 11.54
N TRP A 324 23.18 8.14 11.44
CA TRP A 324 22.91 7.31 10.27
C TRP A 324 21.40 7.18 9.97
N LEU A 325 20.58 7.27 11.02
CA LEU A 325 19.13 7.17 10.92
C LEU A 325 18.51 8.38 10.20
N ASP A 326 19.17 9.54 10.14
CA ASP A 326 18.70 10.72 9.37
C ASP A 326 18.65 10.43 7.88
N GLY A 327 19.43 9.47 7.41
CA GLY A 327 19.38 8.99 6.02
C GLY A 327 18.07 8.33 5.64
N TYR A 328 17.26 7.87 6.60
CA TYR A 328 15.93 7.30 6.32
C TYR A 328 15.00 8.35 5.71
N GLU A 329 14.78 9.45 6.40
CA GLU A 329 13.91 10.54 5.92
C GLU A 329 14.44 11.13 4.62
N LYS A 330 15.75 11.37 4.51
CA LYS A 330 16.38 11.93 3.31
C LYS A 330 16.14 11.10 2.04
N VAL A 331 16.02 9.77 2.21
CA VAL A 331 15.79 8.86 1.07
C VAL A 331 14.30 8.61 0.84
N ARG A 332 13.52 8.38 1.90
CA ARG A 332 12.15 7.88 1.74
C ARG A 332 11.10 8.98 1.58
N ARG A 333 11.28 10.14 2.20
CA ARG A 333 10.33 11.25 2.08
C ARG A 333 10.21 11.78 0.65
N PRO A 334 11.30 12.00 -0.14
CA PRO A 334 11.16 12.37 -1.55
C PRO A 334 10.43 11.32 -2.40
N VAL A 335 10.61 10.01 -2.10
CA VAL A 335 9.85 8.94 -2.76
C VAL A 335 8.36 9.09 -2.48
N ALA A 336 7.97 9.30 -1.23
CA ALA A 336 6.57 9.51 -0.84
C ALA A 336 5.96 10.74 -1.52
N GLU A 337 6.68 11.86 -1.55
CA GLU A 337 6.26 13.10 -2.24
C GLU A 337 6.06 12.87 -3.74
N HIS A 338 6.98 12.14 -4.37
CA HIS A 338 6.87 11.76 -5.78
C HIS A 338 5.62 10.90 -6.03
N VAL A 339 5.38 9.88 -5.22
CA VAL A 339 4.23 8.99 -5.35
C VAL A 339 2.92 9.72 -5.12
N VAL A 340 2.83 10.59 -4.10
CA VAL A 340 1.65 11.44 -3.88
C VAL A 340 1.36 12.31 -5.11
N SER A 341 2.38 12.97 -5.67
CA SER A 341 2.25 13.79 -6.87
C SER A 341 1.86 12.98 -8.11
N LEU A 342 2.44 11.79 -8.30
CA LEU A 342 2.14 10.90 -9.42
C LEU A 342 0.70 10.41 -9.37
N THR A 343 0.28 9.88 -8.22
CA THR A 343 -1.07 9.32 -8.03
C THR A 343 -2.14 10.39 -8.07
N ASP A 344 -1.84 11.64 -7.65
CA ASP A 344 -2.72 12.80 -7.82
C ASP A 344 -2.93 13.11 -9.31
N ARG A 345 -1.85 13.17 -10.11
CA ARG A 345 -1.94 13.38 -11.56
C ARG A 345 -2.76 12.27 -12.25
N MET A 346 -2.52 11.01 -11.88
CA MET A 346 -3.28 9.87 -12.42
C MET A 346 -4.77 9.97 -12.07
N THR A 347 -5.09 10.33 -10.83
CA THR A 347 -6.47 10.49 -10.37
C THR A 347 -7.17 11.62 -11.13
N ARG A 348 -6.53 12.81 -11.21
CA ARG A 348 -7.09 13.95 -11.97
C ARG A 348 -7.28 13.62 -13.44
N MET A 349 -6.32 12.96 -14.07
CA MET A 349 -6.43 12.51 -15.46
C MET A 349 -7.61 11.55 -15.68
N GLY A 350 -7.80 10.63 -14.75
CA GLY A 350 -8.88 9.63 -14.84
C GLY A 350 -10.27 10.20 -14.51
N THR A 351 -10.34 11.24 -13.66
CA THR A 351 -11.60 11.86 -13.22
C THR A 351 -11.97 13.13 -13.99
N MET A 352 -11.35 13.40 -15.15
CA MET A 352 -11.72 14.51 -16.02
C MET A 352 -13.18 14.42 -16.44
N THR A 353 -13.93 15.53 -16.33
CA THR A 353 -15.36 15.59 -16.67
C THR A 353 -15.62 16.23 -18.04
N SER A 354 -14.72 17.09 -18.55
CA SER A 354 -14.87 17.73 -19.84
C SER A 354 -14.72 16.73 -21.00
N PRO A 355 -15.71 16.59 -21.91
CA PRO A 355 -15.61 15.68 -23.05
C PRO A 355 -14.42 15.98 -23.98
N ALA A 356 -14.10 17.27 -24.18
CA ALA A 356 -12.93 17.67 -24.98
C ALA A 356 -11.61 17.25 -24.31
N ALA A 357 -11.47 17.43 -22.98
CA ALA A 357 -10.30 16.99 -22.25
C ALA A 357 -10.15 15.45 -22.26
N GLN A 358 -11.26 14.73 -22.13
CA GLN A 358 -11.27 13.26 -22.24
C GLN A 358 -10.84 12.79 -23.64
N ALA A 359 -11.36 13.43 -24.71
CA ALA A 359 -10.98 13.11 -26.09
C ALA A 359 -9.48 13.36 -26.33
N LEU A 360 -8.95 14.50 -25.84
CA LEU A 360 -7.53 14.81 -25.94
C LEU A 360 -6.68 13.82 -25.15
N ARG A 361 -7.04 13.51 -23.90
CA ARG A 361 -6.39 12.46 -23.09
C ARG A 361 -6.33 11.13 -23.84
N ASN A 362 -7.47 10.69 -24.39
CA ASN A 362 -7.56 9.41 -25.10
C ASN A 362 -6.68 9.41 -26.36
N LEU A 363 -6.61 10.53 -27.08
CA LEU A 363 -5.71 10.71 -28.23
C LEU A 363 -4.23 10.64 -27.81
N MET A 364 -3.87 11.34 -26.72
CA MET A 364 -2.50 11.31 -26.20
C MET A 364 -2.08 9.91 -25.72
N LEU A 365 -2.94 9.19 -25.00
CA LEU A 365 -2.65 7.82 -24.56
C LEU A 365 -2.43 6.89 -25.77
N ARG A 366 -3.24 7.01 -26.82
CA ARG A 366 -3.04 6.27 -28.06
C ARG A 366 -1.73 6.62 -28.75
N ALA A 367 -1.36 7.90 -28.78
CA ALA A 367 -0.08 8.30 -29.36
C ALA A 367 1.10 7.70 -28.58
N VAL A 368 1.01 7.67 -27.24
CA VAL A 368 2.02 7.02 -26.38
C VAL A 368 2.11 5.52 -26.64
N ASP A 369 1.00 4.85 -27.00
CA ASP A 369 0.99 3.41 -27.27
C ASP A 369 1.88 3.01 -28.47
N TYR A 370 2.12 3.93 -29.39
CA TYR A 370 3.05 3.74 -30.52
C TYR A 370 4.51 4.11 -30.20
N VAL A 371 4.83 4.55 -28.96
CA VAL A 371 6.19 4.97 -28.58
C VAL A 371 6.77 3.97 -27.56
N PRO A 372 7.59 2.98 -28.01
CA PRO A 372 8.11 1.92 -27.13
C PRO A 372 8.88 2.46 -25.93
N ALA A 373 9.71 3.48 -26.11
CA ALA A 373 10.49 4.08 -25.03
C ALA A 373 9.61 4.74 -23.95
N ALA A 374 8.49 5.37 -24.34
CA ALA A 374 7.53 5.95 -23.40
C ALA A 374 6.82 4.84 -22.60
N LYS A 375 6.41 3.76 -23.26
CA LYS A 375 5.79 2.60 -22.57
C LYS A 375 6.75 1.93 -21.60
N ALA A 376 8.01 1.73 -21.98
CA ALA A 376 9.04 1.16 -21.11
C ALA A 376 9.25 2.03 -19.86
N ARG A 377 9.30 3.36 -20.04
CA ARG A 377 9.44 4.31 -18.91
C ARG A 377 8.21 4.26 -17.98
N ILE A 378 7.00 4.19 -18.53
CA ILE A 378 5.75 4.07 -17.74
C ILE A 378 5.75 2.74 -16.99
N ALA A 379 6.12 1.62 -17.63
CA ALA A 379 6.21 0.31 -17.00
C ALA A 379 7.21 0.32 -15.83
N ALA A 380 8.41 0.87 -16.02
CA ALA A 380 9.41 1.00 -14.96
C ALA A 380 8.91 1.88 -13.79
N GLN A 381 8.21 2.97 -14.09
CA GLN A 381 7.64 3.87 -13.09
C GLN A 381 6.51 3.20 -12.29
N MET A 382 5.62 2.44 -12.96
CA MET A 382 4.57 1.65 -12.29
C MET A 382 5.15 0.51 -11.45
N ALA A 383 6.26 -0.08 -11.87
CA ALA A 383 6.99 -1.11 -11.12
C ALA A 383 7.84 -0.55 -9.96
N GLU A 384 7.81 0.79 -9.75
CA GLU A 384 8.61 1.53 -8.76
C GLU A 384 10.14 1.43 -8.98
N LEU A 385 10.57 1.09 -10.21
CA LEU A 385 11.96 0.98 -10.64
C LEU A 385 12.47 2.24 -11.36
N GLY A 386 11.59 3.19 -11.65
CA GLY A 386 11.96 4.45 -12.30
C GLY A 386 12.79 5.35 -11.38
N PRO A 387 13.63 6.24 -11.97
CA PRO A 387 14.33 7.25 -11.17
C PRO A 387 13.29 8.12 -10.45
N VAL A 388 13.49 8.32 -9.15
CA VAL A 388 12.79 9.38 -8.42
C VAL A 388 13.28 10.67 -9.01
N ALA A 389 12.43 11.40 -9.74
CA ALA A 389 12.79 12.71 -10.29
C ALA A 389 13.17 13.60 -9.10
N GLY A 390 14.45 13.96 -9.02
CA GLY A 390 14.97 14.93 -8.06
C GLY A 390 14.46 16.32 -8.36
#